data_df74ddf0a07c638c5d72cccdf6c09e6c
#
_entry.id   df74ddf0a07c638c5d72cccdf6c09e6c
#
_cell.length_a   1.000
_cell.length_b   1.000
_cell.length_c   1.000
_cell.angle_alpha   90.00
_cell.angle_beta   90.00
_cell.angle_gamma   90.00
#
_symmetry.space_group_name_H-M   'P 1'
#
loop_
_entity.id
_entity.type
_entity.pdbx_description
1 polymer ?
#
loop_
_entity_poly.entity_id
_entity_poly.type
_entity_poly.pdbx_seq_one_letter_code
_entity_poly.pdbx_strand_id
1 'polypeptide(L)'
;MLIQYLIKQSRNPSGLVGRVITNIWSSYFKELSLWAIKQTTIPNNSRILEVGYGGGSTIKNLLALDKNLDIHGIDISKESYQTARRVHSDAIENGSV
;
A
#
# COMPACT_ATOMS: atom_id res chain seq x y z
N MET A 1 -6.50 -27.52 4.25
CA MET A 1 -7.14 -26.95 3.05
C MET A 1 -7.48 -25.46 3.21
N LEU A 2 -8.28 -25.08 4.20
CA LEU A 2 -8.59 -23.65 4.44
C LEU A 2 -7.34 -22.85 4.78
N ILE A 3 -6.47 -23.35 5.64
CA ILE A 3 -5.23 -22.68 6.03
C ILE A 3 -4.34 -22.45 4.81
N GLN A 4 -4.19 -23.44 3.94
CA GLN A 4 -3.39 -23.30 2.72
C GLN A 4 -3.96 -22.25 1.76
N TYR A 5 -5.29 -22.20 1.64
CA TYR A 5 -5.97 -21.19 0.84
C TYR A 5 -5.73 -19.78 1.39
N LEU A 6 -5.85 -19.60 2.71
CA LEU A 6 -5.61 -18.33 3.36
C LEU A 6 -4.15 -17.87 3.22
N ILE A 7 -3.20 -18.80 3.34
CA ILE A 7 -1.78 -18.52 3.13
C ILE A 7 -1.55 -18.04 1.68
N LYS A 8 -2.13 -18.73 0.71
CA LYS A 8 -2.03 -18.34 -0.69
C LYS A 8 -2.61 -16.94 -0.93
N GLN A 9 -3.78 -16.64 -0.36
CA GLN A 9 -4.41 -15.34 -0.49
C GLN A 9 -3.61 -14.23 0.20
N SER A 10 -2.95 -14.54 1.31
CA SER A 10 -2.08 -13.58 1.99
C SER A 10 -0.85 -13.23 1.15
N ARG A 11 -0.33 -14.18 0.37
CA ARG A 11 0.83 -13.96 -0.50
C ARG A 11 0.48 -13.26 -1.80
N ASN A 12 -0.65 -13.61 -2.38
CA ASN A 12 -1.10 -13.08 -3.68
C ASN A 12 -2.62 -12.96 -3.68
N PRO A 13 -3.18 -11.92 -3.03
CA PRO A 13 -4.61 -11.76 -2.90
C PRO A 13 -5.31 -11.65 -4.26
N SER A 14 -6.40 -12.39 -4.44
CA SER A 14 -7.18 -12.40 -5.68
C SER A 14 -8.66 -12.61 -5.39
N GLY A 15 -9.53 -12.08 -6.23
CA GLY A 15 -10.99 -12.22 -6.14
C GLY A 15 -11.58 -11.50 -4.93
N LEU A 16 -12.78 -11.91 -4.53
CA LEU A 16 -13.50 -11.30 -3.40
C LEU A 16 -12.79 -11.55 -2.07
N VAL A 17 -12.33 -12.78 -1.84
CA VAL A 17 -11.57 -13.13 -0.62
C VAL A 17 -10.26 -12.35 -0.56
N GLY A 18 -9.55 -12.24 -1.68
CA GLY A 18 -8.33 -11.46 -1.76
C GLY A 18 -8.57 -9.99 -1.45
N ARG A 19 -9.70 -9.43 -1.89
CA ARG A 19 -10.08 -8.04 -1.61
C ARG A 19 -10.31 -7.82 -0.11
N VAL A 20 -11.00 -8.73 0.56
CA VAL A 20 -11.23 -8.68 2.00
C VAL A 20 -9.90 -8.78 2.75
N ILE A 21 -9.04 -9.73 2.38
CA ILE A 21 -7.72 -9.90 3.00
C ILE A 21 -6.87 -8.65 2.81
N THR A 22 -6.86 -8.06 1.61
CA THR A 22 -6.13 -6.82 1.33
C THR A 22 -6.60 -5.70 2.24
N ASN A 23 -7.90 -5.55 2.45
CA ASN A 23 -8.45 -4.54 3.35
C ASN A 23 -8.07 -4.79 4.81
N ILE A 24 -8.11 -6.04 5.27
CA ILE A 24 -7.69 -6.41 6.63
C ILE A 24 -6.22 -6.10 6.83
N TRP A 25 -5.35 -6.47 5.89
CA TRP A 25 -3.91 -6.16 5.96
C TRP A 25 -3.67 -4.66 6.00
N SER A 26 -4.38 -3.88 5.20
CA SER A 26 -4.28 -2.42 5.20
C SER A 26 -4.61 -1.83 6.56
N SER A 27 -5.68 -2.30 7.21
CA SER A 27 -6.05 -1.84 8.56
C SER A 27 -5.03 -2.26 9.60
N TYR A 28 -4.59 -3.51 9.55
CA TYR A 28 -3.65 -4.06 10.52
C TYR A 28 -2.29 -3.35 10.48
N PHE A 29 -1.77 -3.11 9.28
CA PHE A 29 -0.45 -2.51 9.10
C PHE A 29 -0.46 -0.98 9.10
N LYS A 30 -1.62 -0.34 9.12
CA LYS A 30 -1.73 1.11 9.12
C LYS A 30 -0.94 1.76 10.26
N GLU A 31 -1.14 1.29 11.47
CA GLU A 31 -0.48 1.85 12.64
C GLU A 31 1.00 1.50 12.69
N LEU A 32 1.36 0.28 12.26
CA LEU A 32 2.76 -0.12 12.14
C LEU A 32 3.49 0.76 11.13
N SER A 33 2.87 1.03 10.01
CA SER A 33 3.39 1.92 8.97
C SER A 33 3.58 3.34 9.50
N LEU A 34 2.60 3.88 10.22
CA LEU A 34 2.71 5.21 10.84
C LEU A 34 3.85 5.27 11.83
N TRP A 35 4.00 4.23 12.67
CA TRP A 35 5.10 4.15 13.62
C TRP A 35 6.44 4.16 12.89
N ALA A 36 6.60 3.32 11.86
CA ALA A 36 7.83 3.23 11.09
C ALA A 36 8.19 4.57 10.42
N ILE A 37 7.21 5.26 9.86
CA ILE A 37 7.41 6.58 9.24
C ILE A 37 7.88 7.60 10.28
N LYS A 38 7.33 7.57 11.49
CA LYS A 38 7.73 8.47 12.57
C LYS A 38 9.16 8.22 13.04
N GLN A 39 9.66 6.98 12.93
CA GLN A 39 11.04 6.64 13.30
C GLN A 39 12.05 7.00 12.21
N THR A 40 11.57 7.35 11.03
CA THR A 40 12.41 7.60 9.85
C THR A 40 12.36 9.09 9.50
N THR A 41 13.52 9.67 9.21
CA THR A 41 13.59 11.03 8.66
C THR A 41 13.46 10.95 7.14
N ILE A 42 12.39 11.51 6.61
CA ILE A 42 12.15 11.55 5.16
C ILE A 42 12.31 13.01 4.70
N PRO A 43 13.37 13.33 3.93
CA PRO A 43 13.56 14.69 3.42
C PRO A 43 12.46 15.09 2.43
N ASN A 44 12.22 16.38 2.30
CA ASN A 44 11.35 16.91 1.25
C ASN A 44 11.88 16.51 -0.13
N ASN A 45 10.98 16.31 -1.08
CA ASN A 45 11.31 15.96 -2.47
C ASN A 45 11.99 14.60 -2.61
N SER A 46 11.80 13.69 -1.64
CA SER A 46 12.36 12.35 -1.72
C SER A 46 11.66 11.47 -2.76
N ARG A 47 12.42 10.57 -3.36
CA ARG A 47 11.87 9.50 -4.19
C ARG A 47 11.80 8.23 -3.33
N ILE A 48 10.63 7.59 -3.30
CA ILE A 48 10.37 6.44 -2.44
C ILE A 48 9.87 5.27 -3.28
N LEU A 49 10.40 4.08 -3.00
CA LEU A 49 9.89 2.82 -3.54
C LEU A 49 9.24 2.02 -2.43
N GLU A 50 7.95 1.75 -2.57
CA GLU A 50 7.19 0.88 -1.66
C GLU A 50 7.06 -0.50 -2.29
N VAL A 51 7.62 -1.50 -1.65
CA VAL A 51 7.56 -2.89 -2.11
C VAL A 51 6.46 -3.62 -1.35
N GLY A 52 5.50 -4.20 -2.08
CA GLY A 52 4.37 -4.88 -1.45
C GLY A 52 3.40 -3.92 -0.78
N TYR A 53 2.91 -2.94 -1.54
CA TYR A 53 2.07 -1.87 -0.98
C TYR A 53 0.67 -2.31 -0.54
N GLY A 54 0.22 -3.50 -0.93
CA GLY A 54 -1.09 -4.05 -0.53
C GLY A 54 -2.25 -3.12 -0.87
N GLY A 55 -3.04 -2.72 0.12
CA GLY A 55 -4.15 -1.78 -0.06
C GLY A 55 -3.75 -0.32 -0.18
N GLY A 56 -2.47 0.01 -0.02
CA GLY A 56 -1.96 1.36 -0.21
C GLY A 56 -2.01 2.25 1.04
N SER A 57 -2.12 1.67 2.23
CA SER A 57 -2.15 2.45 3.49
C SER A 57 -0.87 3.23 3.72
N THR A 58 0.30 2.63 3.46
CA THR A 58 1.59 3.30 3.60
C THR A 58 1.72 4.45 2.61
N ILE A 59 1.27 4.26 1.37
CA ILE A 59 1.25 5.32 0.36
C ILE A 59 0.41 6.50 0.85
N LYS A 60 -0.77 6.23 1.40
CA LYS A 60 -1.63 7.26 1.99
C LYS A 60 -0.92 8.03 3.10
N ASN A 61 -0.25 7.32 3.99
CA ASN A 61 0.48 7.93 5.11
C ASN A 61 1.66 8.78 4.62
N LEU A 62 2.37 8.33 3.58
CA LEU A 62 3.46 9.08 2.98
C LEU A 62 2.94 10.36 2.30
N LEU A 63 1.84 10.27 1.56
CA LEU A 63 1.23 11.44 0.93
C LEU A 63 0.79 12.48 1.96
N ALA A 64 0.33 12.03 3.13
CA ALA A 64 -0.11 12.91 4.21
C ALA A 64 1.03 13.71 4.85
N LEU A 65 2.29 13.37 4.62
CA LEU A 65 3.44 14.13 5.12
C LEU A 65 3.61 15.48 4.43
N ASP A 66 3.03 15.66 3.26
CA ASP A 66 3.10 16.90 2.46
C ASP A 66 4.54 17.36 2.19
N LYS A 67 5.39 16.42 1.78
CA LYS A 67 6.81 16.64 1.51
C LYS A 67 7.19 16.62 0.03
N ASN A 68 6.22 16.72 -0.85
CA ASN A 68 6.41 16.64 -2.30
C ASN A 68 7.17 15.36 -2.71
N LEU A 69 6.67 14.21 -2.27
CA LEU A 69 7.31 12.93 -2.51
C LEU A 69 6.97 12.40 -3.90
N ASP A 70 7.93 11.70 -4.49
CA ASP A 70 7.74 10.91 -5.72
C ASP A 70 7.69 9.44 -5.32
N ILE A 71 6.50 8.87 -5.25
CA ILE A 71 6.26 7.55 -4.68
C ILE A 71 6.01 6.54 -5.80
N HIS A 72 6.78 5.46 -5.78
CA HIS A 72 6.61 4.33 -6.69
C HIS A 72 6.28 3.09 -5.88
N GLY A 73 5.30 2.33 -6.33
CA GLY A 73 4.88 1.10 -5.67
C GLY A 73 4.97 -0.09 -6.59
N ILE A 74 5.38 -1.23 -6.06
CA ILE A 74 5.32 -2.51 -6.75
C ILE A 74 4.62 -3.54 -5.87
N ASP A 75 3.78 -4.36 -6.47
CA ASP A 75 3.09 -5.45 -5.78
C ASP A 75 2.81 -6.57 -6.79
N ILE A 76 2.84 -7.80 -6.33
CA ILE A 76 2.55 -8.96 -7.18
C ILE A 76 1.05 -9.19 -7.36
N SER A 77 0.21 -8.58 -6.51
CA SER A 77 -1.24 -8.80 -6.51
C SER A 77 -1.94 -7.84 -7.47
N LYS A 78 -2.65 -8.39 -8.44
CA LYS A 78 -3.51 -7.62 -9.33
C LYS A 78 -4.61 -6.89 -8.55
N GLU A 79 -5.17 -7.53 -7.54
CA GLU A 79 -6.20 -6.91 -6.69
C GLU A 79 -5.65 -5.72 -5.90
N SER A 80 -4.44 -5.84 -5.36
CA SER A 80 -3.76 -4.72 -4.69
C SER A 80 -3.51 -3.57 -5.65
N TYR A 81 -3.08 -3.86 -6.87
CA TYR A 81 -2.86 -2.87 -7.92
C TYR A 81 -4.15 -2.11 -8.24
N GLN A 82 -5.25 -2.83 -8.44
CA GLN A 82 -6.54 -2.22 -8.77
C GLN A 82 -7.07 -1.38 -7.61
N THR A 83 -6.92 -1.87 -6.38
CA THR A 83 -7.32 -1.14 -5.17
C THR A 83 -6.53 0.16 -5.02
N ALA A 84 -5.21 0.10 -5.16
CA ALA A 84 -4.35 1.27 -5.02
C ALA A 84 -4.64 2.30 -6.12
N ARG A 85 -4.86 1.86 -7.35
CA ARG A 85 -5.21 2.77 -8.45
C ARG A 85 -6.51 3.53 -8.19
N ARG A 86 -7.49 2.86 -7.60
CA ARG A 86 -8.77 3.48 -7.25
C ARG A 86 -8.62 4.46 -6.09
N VAL A 87 -7.95 4.04 -5.04
CA VAL A 87 -7.82 4.82 -3.81
C VAL A 87 -6.94 6.06 -4.02
N HIS A 88 -5.89 5.93 -4.82
CA HIS A 88 -4.89 6.98 -5.04
C HIS A 88 -4.96 7.57 -6.45
N SER A 89 -6.12 7.55 -7.08
CA SER A 89 -6.27 8.02 -8.47
C SER A 89 -5.81 9.48 -8.65
N ASP A 90 -6.13 10.36 -7.73
CA ASP A 90 -5.74 11.77 -7.82
C ASP A 90 -4.22 11.94 -7.73
N ALA A 91 -3.57 11.23 -6.83
CA ALA A 91 -2.11 11.28 -6.67
C ALA A 91 -1.39 10.67 -7.88
N ILE A 92 -1.97 9.64 -8.50
CA ILE A 92 -1.43 9.04 -9.72
C ILE A 92 -1.53 10.04 -10.88
N GLU A 93 -2.67 10.70 -11.03
CA GLU A 93 -2.88 11.69 -12.09
C GLU A 93 -1.95 12.90 -11.96
N ASN A 94 -1.70 13.38 -10.75
CA ASN A 94 -0.82 14.52 -10.52
C ASN A 94 0.66 14.17 -10.50
N GLY A 95 1.03 12.89 -10.61
CA GLY A 95 2.40 12.43 -10.69
C GLY A 95 3.08 12.19 -9.35
N SER A 96 2.37 12.29 -8.23
CA SER A 96 2.94 12.01 -6.89
C SER A 96 3.14 10.51 -6.64
N VAL A 97 2.38 9.67 -7.32
CA VAL A 97 2.45 8.20 -7.19
C VAL A 97 2.59 7.56 -8.55
#